data_19e4a0c0af4a59cdf1dee9c5158369a9
#
_entry.id   19e4a0c0af4a59cdf1dee9c5158369a9
#
_cell.length_a   1.000
_cell.length_b   1.000
_cell.length_c   1.000
_cell.angle_alpha   90.00
_cell.angle_beta   90.00
_cell.angle_gamma   90.00
#
_symmetry.space_group_name_H-M   'P 1'
#
loop_
_entity.id
_entity.type
_entity.pdbx_description
1 polymer ?
#
loop_
_entity_poly.entity_id
_entity_poly.type
_entity_poly.pdbx_seq_one_letter_code
_entity_poly.pdbx_strand_id
1 'polypeptide(L)'
;MAFKVVVADPKAGKSYQYEIDGNELLGKKIGDEINGSIVGLEGYKLKITGGADKCGFAMRHDIHGAMKMRVLLREGPGYNPKESGIRRRKSLRGNTISKDIVLINTKVLEYGQTPIGE
;
A
#
# COMPACT_ATOMS: atom_id res chain seq x y z
N MET A 1 15.09 -6.30 5.29
CA MET A 1 14.49 -5.03 4.89
C MET A 1 13.25 -4.75 5.72
N ALA A 2 13.11 -3.51 6.13
CA ALA A 2 11.96 -3.11 6.94
C ALA A 2 10.90 -2.44 6.06
N PHE A 3 9.65 -2.84 6.23
CA PHE A 3 8.50 -2.18 5.64
C PHE A 3 7.66 -1.55 6.73
N LYS A 4 7.10 -0.39 6.46
CA LYS A 4 6.04 0.18 7.29
C LYS A 4 4.71 -0.23 6.69
N VAL A 5 3.90 -0.92 7.48
CA VAL A 5 2.58 -1.37 7.06
C VAL A 5 1.53 -0.56 7.80
N VAL A 6 0.70 0.14 7.06
CA VAL A 6 -0.43 0.89 7.63
C VAL A 6 -1.68 0.05 7.47
N VAL A 7 -2.35 -0.23 8.58
CA VAL A 7 -3.59 -0.99 8.61
C VAL A 7 -4.74 -0.03 8.88
N ALA A 8 -5.60 0.17 7.90
CA ALA A 8 -6.77 1.01 8.04
C ALA A 8 -7.97 0.19 8.53
N ASP A 9 -8.59 0.65 9.61
CA ASP A 9 -9.81 0.05 10.15
C ASP A 9 -10.99 0.95 9.79
N PRO A 10 -11.77 0.60 8.76
CA PRO A 10 -12.87 1.45 8.32
C PRO A 10 -14.03 1.53 9.31
N LYS A 11 -14.24 0.51 10.14
CA LYS A 11 -15.32 0.54 11.15
C LYS A 11 -15.03 1.53 12.26
N ALA A 12 -13.78 1.58 12.74
CA ALA A 12 -13.37 2.51 13.78
C ALA A 12 -12.95 3.87 13.25
N GLY A 13 -12.71 3.99 11.93
CA GLY A 13 -12.20 5.20 11.32
C GLY A 13 -10.77 5.53 11.72
N LYS A 14 -9.98 4.52 12.08
CA LYS A 14 -8.60 4.68 12.57
C LYS A 14 -7.63 3.90 11.71
N SER A 15 -6.38 4.34 11.74
CA SER A 15 -5.28 3.64 11.07
C SER A 15 -4.17 3.35 12.08
N TYR A 16 -3.52 2.21 11.91
CA TYR A 16 -2.43 1.77 12.78
C TYR A 16 -1.20 1.49 11.92
N GLN A 17 -0.04 1.76 12.47
CA GLN A 17 1.23 1.58 11.76
C GLN A 17 2.07 0.51 12.43
N TYR A 18 2.59 -0.40 11.62
CA TYR A 18 3.45 -1.49 12.08
C TYR A 18 4.73 -1.51 11.25
N GLU A 19 5.83 -1.94 11.86
CA GLU A 19 7.07 -2.23 11.14
C GLU A 19 7.27 -3.73 11.08
N ILE A 20 7.64 -4.23 9.90
CA ILE A 20 7.94 -5.64 9.72
C ILE A 20 9.28 -5.80 8.99
N ASP A 21 10.03 -6.81 9.39
CA ASP A 21 11.22 -7.26 8.67
C ASP A 21 10.92 -8.58 8.03
N GLY A 22 11.41 -8.77 6.81
CA GLY A 22 11.24 -10.03 6.10
C GLY A 22 10.84 -9.84 4.67
N ASN A 23 10.57 -10.95 4.01
CA ASN A 23 10.30 -10.97 2.57
C ASN A 23 8.88 -11.45 2.24
N GLU A 24 8.01 -11.56 3.24
CA GLU A 24 6.67 -12.13 3.07
C GLU A 24 5.81 -11.34 2.10
N LEU A 25 6.03 -10.02 2.02
CA LEU A 25 5.25 -9.17 1.15
C LEU A 25 5.88 -8.93 -0.22
N LEU A 26 7.10 -9.37 -0.43
CA LEU A 26 7.76 -9.23 -1.74
C LEU A 26 6.99 -10.03 -2.80
N GLY A 27 6.72 -9.39 -3.93
CA GLY A 27 5.96 -10.00 -5.03
C GLY A 27 4.46 -9.89 -4.89
N LYS A 28 3.94 -9.42 -3.76
CA LYS A 28 2.52 -9.15 -3.61
C LYS A 28 2.14 -7.89 -4.39
N LYS A 29 0.89 -7.82 -4.80
CA LYS A 29 0.37 -6.73 -5.64
C LYS A 29 -0.73 -5.97 -4.91
N ILE A 30 -0.97 -4.74 -5.35
CA ILE A 30 -2.15 -3.99 -4.90
C ILE A 30 -3.40 -4.80 -5.25
N GLY A 31 -4.27 -4.99 -4.28
CA GLY A 31 -5.47 -5.82 -4.42
C GLY A 31 -5.33 -7.22 -3.89
N ASP A 32 -4.10 -7.67 -3.58
CA ASP A 32 -3.89 -8.99 -2.99
C ASP A 32 -4.32 -9.00 -1.53
N GLU A 33 -4.83 -10.14 -1.09
CA GLU A 33 -5.17 -10.37 0.31
C GLU A 33 -3.97 -10.97 1.04
N ILE A 34 -3.73 -10.51 2.25
CA ILE A 34 -2.66 -11.03 3.10
C ILE A 34 -3.24 -11.38 4.47
N ASN A 35 -2.55 -12.30 5.15
CA ASN A 35 -2.93 -12.70 6.49
C ASN A 35 -2.42 -11.67 7.49
N GLY A 36 -3.27 -11.21 8.40
CA GLY A 36 -2.89 -10.23 9.41
C GLY A 36 -1.83 -10.71 10.40
N SER A 37 -1.57 -12.01 10.45
CA SER A 37 -0.51 -12.55 11.30
C SER A 37 0.89 -12.00 10.97
N ILE A 38 1.09 -11.52 9.75
CA ILE A 38 2.36 -10.90 9.33
C ILE A 38 2.68 -9.68 10.21
N VAL A 39 1.66 -8.94 10.63
CA VAL A 39 1.82 -7.77 11.50
C VAL A 39 1.37 -8.05 12.94
N GLY A 40 1.17 -9.31 13.30
CA GLY A 40 0.74 -9.71 14.64
C GLY A 40 -0.75 -9.65 14.90
N LEU A 41 -1.56 -9.48 13.86
CA LEU A 41 -3.02 -9.43 13.96
C LEU A 41 -3.61 -10.77 13.53
N GLU A 42 -3.55 -11.77 14.40
CA GLU A 42 -4.05 -13.11 14.10
C GLU A 42 -5.56 -13.09 13.89
N GLY A 43 -6.01 -13.84 12.89
CA GLY A 43 -7.43 -13.94 12.53
C GLY A 43 -7.90 -12.81 11.62
N TYR A 44 -7.07 -11.80 11.39
CA TYR A 44 -7.40 -10.71 10.48
C TYR A 44 -6.99 -11.05 9.06
N LYS A 45 -7.77 -10.57 8.11
CA LYS A 45 -7.38 -10.54 6.69
C LYS A 45 -7.29 -9.10 6.22
N LEU A 46 -6.23 -8.80 5.54
CA LEU A 46 -5.90 -7.46 5.07
C LEU A 46 -5.79 -7.47 3.55
N LYS A 47 -6.18 -6.36 2.93
CA LYS A 47 -6.03 -6.16 1.50
C LYS A 47 -5.03 -5.04 1.25
N ILE A 48 -4.07 -5.28 0.37
CA ILE A 48 -3.10 -4.26 -0.01
C ILE A 48 -3.80 -3.23 -0.89
N THR A 49 -3.81 -1.97 -0.48
CA THR A 49 -4.51 -0.90 -1.19
C THR A 49 -3.57 0.06 -1.90
N GLY A 50 -2.32 0.13 -1.49
CA GLY A 50 -1.36 1.01 -2.11
C GLY A 50 -0.04 1.00 -1.39
N GLY A 51 0.81 1.97 -1.71
CA GLY A 51 2.11 2.11 -1.06
C GLY A 51 2.96 3.16 -1.73
N ALA A 52 4.19 3.28 -1.26
CA ALA A 52 5.18 4.22 -1.79
C ALA A 52 6.58 3.66 -1.65
N ASP A 53 7.48 4.12 -2.51
CA ASP A 53 8.88 3.74 -2.43
C ASP A 53 9.69 4.69 -1.54
N LYS A 54 10.98 4.39 -1.37
CA LYS A 54 11.89 5.20 -0.55
C LYS A 54 12.07 6.62 -1.07
N CYS A 55 11.77 6.88 -2.34
CA CYS A 55 11.83 8.21 -2.95
C CYS A 55 10.50 8.96 -2.87
N GLY A 56 9.47 8.34 -2.31
CA GLY A 56 8.15 8.95 -2.19
C GLY A 56 7.24 8.75 -3.39
N PHE A 57 7.65 7.97 -4.38
CA PHE A 57 6.82 7.70 -5.56
C PHE A 57 5.72 6.68 -5.22
N ALA A 58 4.49 7.05 -5.52
CA ALA A 58 3.33 6.22 -5.23
C ALA A 58 3.24 5.00 -6.14
N MET A 59 2.71 3.90 -5.61
CA MET A 59 2.31 2.74 -6.40
C MET A 59 0.94 2.96 -7.01
N ARG A 60 0.76 2.47 -8.24
CA ARG A 60 -0.56 2.49 -8.89
C ARG A 60 -1.01 1.08 -9.21
N HIS A 61 -2.29 0.81 -8.97
CA HIS A 61 -2.89 -0.51 -9.20
C HIS A 61 -3.01 -0.88 -10.68
N ASP A 62 -3.06 0.11 -11.55
CA ASP A 62 -3.24 -0.06 -13.00
C ASP A 62 -1.92 -0.16 -13.78
N ILE A 63 -0.78 -0.06 -13.10
CA ILE A 63 0.53 -0.24 -13.71
C ILE A 63 1.10 -1.57 -13.22
N HIS A 64 1.31 -2.51 -14.13
CA HIS A 64 1.80 -3.84 -13.78
C HIS A 64 3.32 -3.84 -13.53
N GLY A 65 3.73 -4.63 -12.54
CA GLY A 65 5.12 -4.86 -12.22
C GLY A 65 5.65 -4.01 -11.08
N ALA A 66 6.95 -4.14 -10.82
CA ALA A 66 7.64 -3.45 -9.74
C ALA A 66 8.48 -2.26 -10.23
N MET A 67 8.38 -1.92 -11.50
CA MET A 67 9.22 -0.92 -12.14
C MET A 67 8.75 0.49 -11.84
N LYS A 68 9.71 1.41 -11.81
CA LYS A 68 9.46 2.84 -11.78
C LYS A 68 9.21 3.32 -13.21
N MET A 69 8.12 4.05 -13.41
CA MET A 69 7.73 4.58 -14.73
C MET A 69 7.27 6.02 -14.64
N ARG A 70 7.47 6.76 -15.73
CA ARG A 70 6.84 8.07 -15.89
C ARG A 70 5.57 7.89 -16.71
N VAL A 71 4.46 8.38 -16.17
CA VAL A 71 3.14 8.22 -16.79
C VAL A 71 2.44 9.57 -16.83
N LEU A 72 1.77 9.84 -17.94
CA LEU A 72 0.93 11.03 -18.06
C LEU A 72 -0.36 10.82 -17.29
N LEU A 73 -0.58 11.63 -16.26
CA LEU A 73 -1.73 11.49 -15.35
C LEU A 73 -2.65 12.70 -15.44
N ARG A 74 -3.94 12.44 -15.32
CA ARG A 74 -4.95 13.48 -15.12
C ARG A 74 -5.22 13.68 -13.64
N GLU A 75 -5.35 12.58 -12.89
CA GLU A 75 -5.64 12.59 -11.47
C GLU A 75 -5.39 11.19 -10.88
N GLY A 76 -5.59 11.06 -9.61
CA GLY A 76 -5.50 9.79 -8.90
C GLY A 76 -4.20 9.63 -8.12
N PRO A 77 -3.87 8.38 -7.70
CA PRO A 77 -2.65 8.14 -6.92
C PRO A 77 -1.41 8.67 -7.62
N GLY A 78 -0.61 9.43 -6.91
CA GLY A 78 0.63 10.02 -7.39
C GLY A 78 0.48 11.38 -8.04
N TYR A 79 -0.74 11.88 -8.22
CA TYR A 79 -0.96 13.20 -8.79
C TYR A 79 -2.30 13.80 -8.35
N ASN A 80 -2.21 14.96 -7.67
CA ASN A 80 -3.37 15.78 -7.34
C ASN A 80 -3.28 17.08 -8.12
N PRO A 81 -4.05 17.26 -9.21
CA PRO A 81 -3.95 18.48 -10.01
C PRO A 81 -4.51 19.68 -9.27
N LYS A 82 -3.87 20.83 -9.45
CA LYS A 82 -4.35 22.11 -8.89
C LYS A 82 -5.61 22.61 -9.57
N GLU A 83 -5.74 22.28 -10.85
CA GLU A 83 -6.90 22.66 -11.65
C GLU A 83 -7.42 21.46 -12.41
N SER A 84 -8.73 21.41 -12.63
CA SER A 84 -9.37 20.33 -13.36
C SER A 84 -8.86 20.28 -14.81
N GLY A 85 -8.59 19.06 -15.29
CA GLY A 85 -8.17 18.84 -16.67
C GLY A 85 -6.68 18.95 -16.96
N ILE A 86 -5.86 19.38 -16.00
CA ILE A 86 -4.42 19.43 -16.19
C ILE A 86 -3.85 18.01 -16.11
N ARG A 87 -3.02 17.67 -17.09
CA ARG A 87 -2.30 16.40 -17.14
C ARG A 87 -0.81 16.63 -16.99
N ARG A 88 -0.14 15.78 -16.21
CA ARG A 88 1.30 15.85 -16.04
C ARG A 88 1.91 14.45 -16.05
N ARG A 89 3.16 14.39 -16.48
CA ARG A 89 3.94 13.17 -16.34
C ARG A 89 4.52 13.13 -14.94
N LYS A 90 4.22 12.03 -14.25
CA LYS A 90 4.72 11.78 -12.90
C LYS A 90 5.45 10.44 -12.86
N SER A 91 6.48 10.39 -12.04
CA SER A 91 7.15 9.11 -11.76
C SER A 91 6.34 8.31 -10.77
N LEU A 92 6.10 7.06 -11.09
CA LEU A 92 5.26 6.17 -10.30
C LEU A 92 5.89 4.79 -10.21
N ARG A 93 5.44 4.01 -9.25
CA ARG A 93 5.76 2.59 -9.15
C ARG A 93 4.58 1.77 -9.65
N GLY A 94 4.90 0.58 -10.15
CA GLY A 94 3.88 -0.40 -10.51
C GLY A 94 3.18 -0.99 -9.28
N ASN A 95 2.30 -1.93 -9.51
CA ASN A 95 1.45 -2.52 -8.47
C ASN A 95 2.12 -3.60 -7.62
N THR A 96 3.36 -3.99 -7.94
CA THR A 96 4.04 -5.10 -7.28
C THR A 96 5.05 -4.59 -6.27
N ILE A 97 5.03 -5.16 -5.06
CA ILE A 97 5.94 -4.80 -3.98
C ILE A 97 7.34 -5.34 -4.28
N SER A 98 8.32 -4.45 -4.21
CA SER A 98 9.74 -4.77 -4.40
C SER A 98 10.56 -4.29 -3.21
N LYS A 99 11.88 -4.51 -3.28
CA LYS A 99 12.81 -4.08 -2.23
C LYS A 99 12.82 -2.58 -1.99
N ASP A 100 12.47 -1.78 -2.99
CA ASP A 100 12.48 -0.32 -2.91
C ASP A 100 11.22 0.25 -2.26
N ILE A 101 10.19 -0.55 -2.09
CA ILE A 101 8.97 -0.13 -1.43
C ILE A 101 9.20 -0.10 0.07
N VAL A 102 8.86 1.00 0.72
CA VAL A 102 9.04 1.16 2.17
C VAL A 102 7.72 1.32 2.92
N LEU A 103 6.68 1.78 2.24
CA LEU A 103 5.36 1.97 2.83
C LEU A 103 4.35 1.09 2.09
N ILE A 104 3.56 0.35 2.85
CA ILE A 104 2.50 -0.50 2.31
C ILE A 104 1.21 -0.16 3.04
N ASN A 105 0.21 0.28 2.30
CA ASN A 105 -1.10 0.58 2.86
C ASN A 105 -2.00 -0.64 2.72
N THR A 106 -2.67 -1.00 3.80
CA THR A 106 -3.61 -2.11 3.84
C THR A 106 -4.92 -1.67 4.47
N LYS A 107 -5.96 -2.45 4.21
CA LYS A 107 -7.31 -2.25 4.74
C LYS A 107 -7.79 -3.56 5.32
N VAL A 108 -8.49 -3.51 6.45
CA VAL A 108 -9.06 -4.71 7.06
C VAL A 108 -10.22 -5.22 6.23
N LEU A 109 -10.16 -6.48 5.82
CA LEU A 109 -11.24 -7.19 5.15
C LEU A 109 -12.06 -8.03 6.13
N GLU A 110 -11.36 -8.80 6.96
CA GLU A 110 -11.99 -9.62 7.99
C GLU A 110 -11.33 -9.33 9.33
N TYR A 111 -12.16 -9.21 10.37
CA TYR A 111 -11.71 -8.91 11.73
C TYR A 111 -11.43 -10.19 12.51
N GLY A 112 -10.35 -10.15 13.28
CA GLY A 112 -10.04 -11.21 14.23
C GLY A 112 -10.78 -11.02 15.56
N GLN A 113 -10.47 -11.88 16.53
CA GLN A 113 -11.11 -11.85 17.84
C GLN A 113 -10.55 -10.73 18.73
N THR A 114 -9.27 -10.41 18.58
CA THR A 114 -8.61 -9.38 19.37
C THR A 114 -8.68 -8.03 18.66
N PRO A 115 -9.13 -6.96 19.35
CA PRO A 115 -9.15 -5.63 18.72
C PRO A 115 -7.76 -5.16 18.31
N ILE A 116 -7.72 -4.37 17.24
CA ILE A 116 -6.46 -3.77 16.78
C ILE A 116 -6.00 -2.72 17.78
N GLY A 117 -4.71 -2.71 18.08
CA GLY A 117 -4.12 -1.72 18.96
C GLY A 117 -4.10 -2.08 20.43
N GLU A 118 -4.51 -3.30 20.78
CA GLU A 118 -4.42 -3.81 22.13
C GLU A 118 -3.29 -4.81 22.33
#